data_f0895d37ea1dccbb1d4f58af7bbf0237
#
_entry.id   f0895d37ea1dccbb1d4f58af7bbf0237
#
_cell.length_a   1.000
_cell.length_b   1.000
_cell.length_c   1.000
_cell.angle_alpha   90.00
_cell.angle_beta   90.00
_cell.angle_gamma   90.00
#
_symmetry.space_group_name_H-M   'P 1'
#
loop_
_entity.id
_entity.type
_entity.pdbx_description
1 polymer ?
#
loop_
_entity_poly.entity_id
_entity_poly.type
_entity_poly.pdbx_seq_one_letter_code
_entity_poly.pdbx_strand_id
1 'polypeptide(L)'
;THCISSAASDVYKRQTATAPTVVLANGHNLNQFTQTEPLPIYAVGGQVSHIPTTENLAKLRQVLCYDGYLTPQNPHNQQHCIGASYHRGQREMVFNEDDQQHNRQRLIDCFPNEAWAQEVDISANQARCGVRCATRDHLPMVGNIPDYEATLAQYATLHENAETAEPAPIYPGLFMLGALGSRGLCSAPLAAEVLAAQMSQEPLPLDAVTLAGLNPNRLWVRKLLKGKAVK
;
A
#
# COMPACT_ATOMS: atom_id res chain seq x y z
N THR A 1 30.65 7.06 -2.25
CA THR A 1 30.98 7.46 -0.85
C THR A 1 30.39 8.83 -0.61
N HIS A 2 29.38 8.96 0.23
CA HIS A 2 28.57 10.11 0.18
C HIS A 2 28.60 10.86 1.43
N CYS A 3 29.02 12.06 1.33
CA CYS A 3 28.92 13.04 2.38
C CYS A 3 27.46 13.35 2.66
N ILE A 4 26.96 12.83 3.72
CA ILE A 4 25.81 13.42 4.38
C ILE A 4 26.35 14.65 5.10
N SER A 5 26.16 15.81 4.52
CA SER A 5 26.41 17.05 5.20
C SER A 5 25.32 17.28 6.23
N SER A 6 25.58 16.88 7.45
CA SER A 6 24.68 17.13 8.59
C SER A 6 24.80 18.56 9.14
N ALA A 7 25.53 19.45 8.47
CA ALA A 7 26.01 20.65 9.12
C ALA A 7 25.54 21.98 8.57
N ALA A 8 24.63 22.01 7.65
CA ALA A 8 24.05 23.28 7.25
C ALA A 8 22.55 23.09 7.01
N SER A 9 21.78 23.10 8.06
CA SER A 9 20.39 23.44 7.90
C SER A 9 20.36 24.90 7.47
N ASP A 10 20.29 25.11 6.15
CA ASP A 10 19.89 26.39 5.61
C ASP A 10 18.50 26.67 6.19
N VAL A 11 18.46 27.62 7.10
CA VAL A 11 17.25 28.00 7.85
C VAL A 11 16.11 28.34 6.88
N TYR A 12 16.42 28.70 5.64
CA TYR A 12 15.45 29.02 4.59
C TYR A 12 14.99 27.85 3.76
N LYS A 13 15.77 26.77 3.62
CA LYS A 13 15.41 25.68 2.69
C LYS A 13 15.04 24.36 3.39
N ARG A 14 15.34 24.20 4.67
CA ARG A 14 15.13 22.96 5.43
C ARG A 14 15.58 21.68 4.67
N GLN A 15 16.59 21.84 3.81
CA GLN A 15 17.11 20.75 3.03
C GLN A 15 18.01 19.88 3.89
N THR A 16 17.72 18.58 3.98
CA THR A 16 18.47 17.63 4.81
C THR A 16 19.48 16.82 4.02
N ALA A 17 19.23 16.59 2.74
CA ALA A 17 20.10 15.81 1.86
C ALA A 17 19.87 16.19 0.38
N THR A 18 20.87 15.89 -0.44
CA THR A 18 20.79 15.96 -1.92
C THR A 18 21.30 14.65 -2.50
N ALA A 19 20.57 14.08 -3.44
CA ALA A 19 20.96 12.89 -4.16
C ALA A 19 20.51 12.97 -5.63
N PRO A 20 21.21 12.33 -6.58
CA PRO A 20 20.81 12.29 -7.98
C PRO A 20 19.53 11.45 -8.19
N THR A 21 19.27 10.53 -7.27
CA THR A 21 18.10 9.65 -7.29
C THR A 21 17.44 9.61 -5.92
N VAL A 22 16.12 9.76 -5.89
CA VAL A 22 15.30 9.71 -4.68
C VAL A 22 14.17 8.72 -4.88
N VAL A 23 13.92 7.87 -3.89
CA VAL A 23 12.79 6.94 -3.86
C VAL A 23 11.82 7.33 -2.76
N LEU A 24 10.56 7.59 -3.11
CA LEU A 24 9.49 7.82 -2.16
C LEU A 24 8.80 6.48 -1.83
N ALA A 25 8.94 6.03 -0.58
CA ALA A 25 8.36 4.78 -0.09
C ALA A 25 7.64 4.96 1.27
N ASN A 26 7.10 6.14 1.52
CA ASN A 26 6.55 6.58 2.80
C ASN A 26 5.06 6.23 2.99
N GLY A 27 4.55 5.20 2.32
CA GLY A 27 3.22 4.64 2.51
C GLY A 27 2.09 5.62 2.17
N HIS A 28 1.12 5.76 3.07
CA HIS A 28 -0.05 6.63 2.83
C HIS A 28 0.28 8.14 2.83
N ASN A 29 1.48 8.51 3.21
CA ASN A 29 1.96 9.89 3.17
C ASN A 29 2.60 10.27 1.82
N LEU A 30 2.62 9.36 0.84
CA LEU A 30 3.11 9.64 -0.51
C LEU A 30 2.47 10.91 -1.11
N ASN A 31 1.17 11.09 -0.97
CA ASN A 31 0.46 12.24 -1.53
C ASN A 31 0.60 13.57 -0.74
N GLN A 32 1.58 13.65 0.16
CA GLN A 32 1.93 14.91 0.84
C GLN A 32 2.96 15.75 0.08
N PHE A 33 3.59 15.18 -0.94
CA PHE A 33 4.54 15.92 -1.79
C PHE A 33 3.83 16.43 -3.05
N THR A 34 4.18 17.63 -3.48
CA THR A 34 3.59 18.27 -4.67
C THR A 34 3.63 17.36 -5.91
N GLN A 35 4.74 16.63 -6.10
CA GLN A 35 4.92 15.73 -7.25
C GLN A 35 4.03 14.49 -7.20
N THR A 36 3.52 14.11 -6.03
CA THR A 36 2.73 12.89 -5.84
C THR A 36 1.31 13.16 -5.33
N GLU A 37 0.98 14.42 -5.02
CA GLU A 37 -0.37 14.82 -4.61
C GLU A 37 -1.47 14.35 -5.58
N PRO A 38 -1.29 14.45 -6.92
CA PRO A 38 -2.32 14.04 -7.87
C PRO A 38 -2.48 12.53 -8.01
N LEU A 39 -1.59 11.72 -7.41
CA LEU A 39 -1.68 10.26 -7.54
C LEU A 39 -2.98 9.74 -6.91
N PRO A 40 -3.72 8.86 -7.61
CA PRO A 40 -5.01 8.36 -7.14
C PRO A 40 -4.85 7.24 -6.10
N ILE A 41 -4.17 7.58 -5.00
CA ILE A 41 -3.97 6.74 -3.82
C ILE A 41 -4.81 7.22 -2.65
N TYR A 42 -5.13 6.33 -1.74
CA TYR A 42 -5.86 6.68 -0.52
C TYR A 42 -5.40 5.88 0.68
N ALA A 43 -5.56 6.49 1.85
CA ALA A 43 -5.30 5.86 3.13
C ALA A 43 -6.42 4.88 3.49
N VAL A 44 -6.07 3.78 4.14
CA VAL A 44 -7.00 2.82 4.73
C VAL A 44 -6.51 2.46 6.12
N GLY A 45 -7.16 3.01 7.11
CA GLY A 45 -6.97 2.61 8.50
C GLY A 45 -7.52 1.22 8.77
N GLY A 46 -6.91 0.49 9.69
CA GLY A 46 -7.40 -0.81 10.12
C GLY A 46 -6.75 -1.28 11.41
N GLN A 47 -7.53 -2.05 12.16
CA GLN A 47 -7.12 -2.68 13.41
C GLN A 47 -7.23 -4.19 13.28
N VAL A 48 -6.21 -4.88 13.76
CA VAL A 48 -6.25 -6.33 14.02
C VAL A 48 -6.26 -6.57 15.52
N SER A 49 -7.04 -7.54 15.96
CA SER A 49 -7.13 -7.92 17.36
C SER A 49 -6.17 -9.07 17.65
N HIS A 50 -5.43 -8.97 18.74
CA HIS A 50 -4.60 -10.07 19.24
C HIS A 50 -5.37 -10.81 20.31
N ILE A 51 -5.48 -12.10 20.16
CA ILE A 51 -6.24 -12.97 21.07
C ILE A 51 -5.33 -14.05 21.66
N PRO A 52 -5.52 -14.41 22.92
CA PRO A 52 -4.77 -15.52 23.52
C PRO A 52 -5.13 -16.85 22.87
N THR A 53 -4.22 -17.80 22.91
CA THR A 53 -4.51 -19.17 22.48
C THR A 53 -5.42 -19.90 23.48
N THR A 54 -6.22 -20.82 22.96
CA THR A 54 -6.98 -21.80 23.73
C THR A 54 -6.55 -23.22 23.31
N GLU A 55 -6.99 -24.25 24.00
CA GLU A 55 -6.69 -25.64 23.63
C GLU A 55 -7.11 -25.96 22.19
N ASN A 56 -8.25 -25.41 21.75
CA ASN A 56 -8.75 -25.60 20.40
C ASN A 56 -7.99 -24.77 19.37
N LEU A 57 -7.73 -23.47 19.65
CA LEU A 57 -7.00 -22.59 18.77
C LEU A 57 -5.53 -22.99 18.57
N ALA A 58 -4.90 -23.62 19.57
CA ALA A 58 -3.55 -24.14 19.47
C ALA A 58 -3.38 -25.23 18.40
N LYS A 59 -4.47 -25.88 17.99
CA LYS A 59 -4.49 -26.90 16.93
C LYS A 59 -4.46 -26.30 15.52
N LEU A 60 -4.71 -24.98 15.38
CA LEU A 60 -4.73 -24.30 14.10
C LEU A 60 -3.30 -24.19 13.52
N ARG A 61 -3.09 -24.78 12.34
CA ARG A 61 -1.78 -24.83 11.67
C ARG A 61 -1.68 -23.94 10.44
N GLN A 62 -2.81 -23.46 9.94
CA GLN A 62 -2.90 -22.65 8.72
C GLN A 62 -3.73 -21.40 8.98
N VAL A 63 -3.54 -20.37 8.16
CA VAL A 63 -4.40 -19.19 8.23
C VAL A 63 -5.80 -19.58 7.79
N LEU A 64 -6.78 -19.33 8.64
CA LEU A 64 -8.18 -19.49 8.32
C LEU A 64 -8.69 -18.18 7.73
N CYS A 65 -9.13 -18.20 6.47
CA CYS A 65 -9.70 -17.06 5.77
C CYS A 65 -11.22 -17.17 5.72
N TYR A 66 -11.90 -16.11 6.08
CA TYR A 66 -13.36 -15.97 6.04
C TYR A 66 -13.70 -14.54 5.58
N ASP A 67 -14.74 -13.89 6.04
CA ASP A 67 -14.89 -12.43 5.92
C ASP A 67 -13.94 -11.69 6.87
N GLY A 68 -12.71 -12.13 6.90
CA GLY A 68 -11.61 -11.77 7.75
C GLY A 68 -10.52 -12.82 7.68
N TYR A 69 -9.72 -12.92 8.74
CA TYR A 69 -8.75 -14.00 8.90
C TYR A 69 -8.45 -14.28 10.37
N LEU A 70 -8.05 -15.51 10.65
CA LEU A 70 -7.48 -15.96 11.92
C LEU A 70 -6.14 -16.63 11.63
N THR A 71 -5.08 -16.13 12.26
CA THR A 71 -3.73 -16.70 12.06
C THR A 71 -3.48 -17.88 12.99
N PRO A 72 -2.55 -18.80 12.66
CA PRO A 72 -1.96 -19.70 13.64
C PRO A 72 -1.34 -18.95 14.81
N GLN A 73 -1.11 -19.68 15.88
CA GLN A 73 -0.44 -19.15 17.06
C GLN A 73 0.97 -18.65 16.73
N ASN A 74 1.28 -17.44 17.16
CA ASN A 74 2.64 -16.92 17.13
C ASN A 74 3.49 -17.65 18.21
N PRO A 75 4.60 -18.29 17.84
CA PRO A 75 5.40 -19.10 18.77
C PRO A 75 6.06 -18.27 19.90
N HIS A 76 6.23 -16.95 19.71
CA HIS A 76 6.91 -16.11 20.69
C HIS A 76 6.00 -15.62 21.82
N ASN A 77 4.72 -15.38 21.55
CA ASN A 77 3.80 -14.81 22.53
C ASN A 77 2.50 -15.59 22.70
N GLN A 78 2.35 -16.71 22.01
CA GLN A 78 1.19 -17.59 22.06
C GLN A 78 -0.15 -16.87 21.73
N GLN A 79 -0.10 -15.88 20.86
CA GLN A 79 -1.27 -15.14 20.43
C GLN A 79 -1.61 -15.44 18.96
N HIS A 80 -2.88 -15.34 18.65
CA HIS A 80 -3.40 -15.32 17.29
C HIS A 80 -3.79 -13.89 16.92
N CYS A 81 -3.94 -13.63 15.61
CA CYS A 81 -4.52 -12.38 15.13
C CYS A 81 -5.84 -12.66 14.43
N ILE A 82 -6.87 -11.89 14.74
CA ILE A 82 -8.14 -11.84 14.01
C ILE A 82 -8.35 -10.44 13.44
N GLY A 83 -8.98 -10.34 12.29
CA GLY A 83 -9.27 -9.03 11.69
C GLY A 83 -9.45 -9.07 10.19
N ALA A 84 -9.39 -7.92 9.58
CA ALA A 84 -9.15 -6.62 10.16
C ALA A 84 -10.34 -5.69 9.93
N SER A 85 -10.44 -4.64 10.73
CA SER A 85 -11.32 -3.52 10.39
C SER A 85 -10.80 -2.75 9.18
N TYR A 86 -11.65 -1.96 8.53
CA TYR A 86 -11.35 -1.28 7.28
C TYR A 86 -12.02 0.10 7.21
N HIS A 87 -11.21 1.16 7.40
CA HIS A 87 -11.69 2.54 7.42
C HIS A 87 -11.06 3.34 6.27
N ARG A 88 -11.79 3.43 5.16
CA ARG A 88 -11.32 4.17 3.99
C ARG A 88 -11.22 5.67 4.26
N GLY A 89 -10.09 6.26 3.88
CA GLY A 89 -9.80 7.69 4.07
C GLY A 89 -9.19 8.02 5.43
N GLN A 90 -9.18 7.10 6.38
CA GLN A 90 -8.60 7.33 7.70
C GLN A 90 -7.07 7.27 7.64
N ARG A 91 -6.43 8.36 8.03
CA ARG A 91 -4.97 8.55 7.93
C ARG A 91 -4.24 8.32 9.25
N GLU A 92 -4.98 8.25 10.34
CA GLU A 92 -4.47 7.98 11.68
C GLU A 92 -5.35 6.92 12.33
N MET A 93 -4.73 5.97 12.99
CA MET A 93 -5.42 4.88 13.69
C MET A 93 -4.89 4.76 15.10
N VAL A 94 -5.81 4.84 16.03
CA VAL A 94 -5.61 4.47 17.43
C VAL A 94 -6.49 3.28 17.75
N PHE A 95 -6.24 2.62 18.89
CA PHE A 95 -7.11 1.52 19.35
C PHE A 95 -8.57 1.99 19.42
N ASN A 96 -9.45 1.15 18.89
CA ASN A 96 -10.89 1.34 18.89
C ASN A 96 -11.57 0.07 19.40
N GLU A 97 -12.40 0.20 20.41
CA GLU A 97 -13.10 -0.91 21.05
C GLU A 97 -14.19 -1.50 20.12
N ASP A 98 -14.86 -0.67 19.34
CA ASP A 98 -15.86 -1.13 18.37
C ASP A 98 -15.22 -2.00 17.29
N ASP A 99 -14.03 -1.63 16.81
CA ASP A 99 -13.24 -2.45 15.89
C ASP A 99 -12.86 -3.80 16.51
N GLN A 100 -12.53 -3.79 17.80
CA GLN A 100 -12.19 -5.01 18.55
C GLN A 100 -13.39 -5.95 18.61
N GLN A 101 -14.55 -5.43 18.99
CA GLN A 101 -15.80 -6.18 19.04
C GLN A 101 -16.24 -6.65 17.64
N HIS A 102 -16.12 -5.80 16.64
CA HIS A 102 -16.46 -6.13 15.26
C HIS A 102 -15.61 -7.29 14.71
N ASN A 103 -14.28 -7.26 14.93
CA ASN A 103 -13.39 -8.34 14.51
C ASN A 103 -13.79 -9.69 15.15
N ARG A 104 -14.15 -9.69 16.43
CA ARG A 104 -14.65 -10.88 17.12
C ARG A 104 -16.00 -11.34 16.57
N GLN A 105 -16.95 -10.42 16.40
CA GLN A 105 -18.30 -10.76 15.94
C GLN A 105 -18.29 -11.37 14.54
N ARG A 106 -17.48 -10.83 13.61
CA ARG A 106 -17.31 -11.39 12.25
C ARG A 106 -16.80 -12.81 12.27
N LEU A 107 -15.89 -13.15 13.18
CA LEU A 107 -15.44 -14.53 13.34
C LEU A 107 -16.60 -15.44 13.79
N ILE A 108 -17.34 -15.02 14.80
CA ILE A 108 -18.50 -15.77 15.33
C ILE A 108 -19.57 -15.95 14.24
N ASP A 109 -19.90 -14.91 13.51
CA ASP A 109 -20.92 -14.95 12.46
C ASP A 109 -20.55 -15.92 11.31
N CYS A 110 -19.25 -16.04 11.01
CA CYS A 110 -18.76 -16.99 10.02
C CYS A 110 -18.71 -18.44 10.53
N PHE A 111 -18.61 -18.63 11.84
CA PHE A 111 -18.52 -19.95 12.49
C PHE A 111 -19.51 -20.09 13.65
N PRO A 112 -20.83 -19.93 13.42
CA PRO A 112 -21.82 -19.81 14.48
C PRO A 112 -22.00 -21.10 15.29
N ASN A 113 -21.70 -22.25 14.70
CA ASN A 113 -21.85 -23.58 15.34
C ASN A 113 -20.56 -24.10 15.96
N GLU A 114 -19.49 -23.32 15.89
CA GLU A 114 -18.17 -23.75 16.39
C GLU A 114 -17.94 -23.16 17.79
N ALA A 115 -17.86 -24.03 18.81
CA ALA A 115 -17.64 -23.61 20.20
C ALA A 115 -16.35 -22.79 20.36
N TRP A 116 -15.28 -23.15 19.66
CA TRP A 116 -13.99 -22.44 19.73
C TRP A 116 -14.09 -20.98 19.25
N ALA A 117 -15.02 -20.67 18.34
CA ALA A 117 -15.19 -19.29 17.88
C ALA A 117 -15.86 -18.41 18.96
N GLN A 118 -16.74 -18.99 19.77
CA GLN A 118 -17.39 -18.32 20.90
C GLN A 118 -16.42 -18.08 22.07
N GLU A 119 -15.40 -18.93 22.22
CA GLU A 119 -14.38 -18.86 23.27
C GLU A 119 -13.33 -17.75 23.05
N VAL A 120 -13.34 -17.11 21.90
CA VAL A 120 -12.36 -16.05 21.55
C VAL A 120 -12.46 -14.89 22.53
N ASP A 121 -11.37 -14.66 23.26
CA ASP A 121 -11.26 -13.62 24.26
C ASP A 121 -10.53 -12.37 23.71
N ILE A 122 -11.19 -11.24 23.77
CA ILE A 122 -10.65 -9.92 23.38
C ILE A 122 -10.53 -8.96 24.57
N SER A 123 -10.80 -9.41 25.79
CA SER A 123 -10.91 -8.56 26.99
C SER A 123 -9.60 -7.84 27.36
N ALA A 124 -8.46 -8.39 26.93
CA ALA A 124 -7.16 -7.74 27.14
C ALA A 124 -6.94 -6.50 26.27
N ASN A 125 -7.83 -6.18 25.35
CA ASN A 125 -7.78 -5.03 24.44
C ASN A 125 -6.44 -4.90 23.67
N GLN A 126 -5.82 -6.04 23.37
CA GLN A 126 -4.58 -6.07 22.61
C GLN A 126 -4.87 -6.00 21.11
N ALA A 127 -4.28 -5.01 20.47
CA ALA A 127 -4.50 -4.78 19.05
C ALA A 127 -3.26 -4.16 18.39
N ARG A 128 -3.21 -4.26 17.08
CA ARG A 128 -2.31 -3.48 16.24
C ARG A 128 -3.12 -2.62 15.28
N CYS A 129 -2.90 -1.31 15.36
CA CYS A 129 -3.48 -0.34 14.44
C CYS A 129 -2.46 0.06 13.39
N GLY A 130 -2.92 0.33 12.18
CA GLY A 130 -2.06 0.78 11.11
C GLY A 130 -2.84 1.37 9.94
N VAL A 131 -2.13 2.13 9.10
CA VAL A 131 -2.71 2.75 7.90
C VAL A 131 -2.01 2.23 6.68
N ARG A 132 -2.79 1.65 5.77
CA ARG A 132 -2.34 1.18 4.47
C ARG A 132 -2.48 2.28 3.43
N CYS A 133 -1.62 2.26 2.42
CA CYS A 133 -1.80 3.01 1.19
C CYS A 133 -2.36 2.09 0.11
N ALA A 134 -3.46 2.47 -0.52
CA ALA A 134 -4.14 1.65 -1.51
C ALA A 134 -4.52 2.44 -2.76
N THR A 135 -4.71 1.71 -3.86
CA THR A 135 -5.29 2.17 -5.12
C THR A 135 -6.65 1.52 -5.35
N ARG A 136 -7.44 2.10 -6.23
CA ARG A 136 -8.77 1.56 -6.57
C ARG A 136 -8.70 0.18 -7.24
N ASP A 137 -7.62 -0.09 -7.97
CA ASP A 137 -7.42 -1.38 -8.66
C ASP A 137 -6.62 -2.40 -7.85
N HIS A 138 -6.28 -2.04 -6.61
CA HIS A 138 -5.54 -2.87 -5.65
C HIS A 138 -4.14 -3.31 -6.10
N LEU A 139 -3.58 -2.68 -7.14
CA LEU A 139 -2.21 -2.93 -7.59
C LEU A 139 -1.24 -1.90 -7.00
N PRO A 140 0.00 -2.29 -6.69
CA PRO A 140 1.05 -1.36 -6.29
C PRO A 140 1.33 -0.28 -7.35
N MET A 141 1.98 0.79 -6.93
CA MET A 141 2.58 1.79 -7.82
C MET A 141 4.10 1.72 -7.68
N VAL A 142 4.79 1.50 -8.79
CA VAL A 142 6.24 1.29 -8.85
C VAL A 142 6.82 1.99 -10.06
N GLY A 143 7.93 2.69 -9.87
CA GLY A 143 8.69 3.31 -10.96
C GLY A 143 8.85 4.81 -10.83
N ASN A 144 9.20 5.46 -11.94
CA ASN A 144 9.32 6.92 -11.99
C ASN A 144 8.01 7.60 -11.63
N ILE A 145 8.12 8.70 -10.91
CA ILE A 145 6.96 9.57 -10.63
C ILE A 145 6.64 10.37 -11.89
N PRO A 146 5.43 10.24 -12.44
CA PRO A 146 5.01 10.98 -13.63
C PRO A 146 4.72 12.44 -13.30
N ASP A 147 5.05 13.33 -14.22
CA ASP A 147 4.62 14.72 -14.18
C ASP A 147 3.12 14.78 -14.58
N TYR A 148 2.28 15.16 -13.64
CA TYR A 148 0.82 15.16 -13.82
C TYR A 148 0.39 16.11 -14.92
N GLU A 149 0.75 17.37 -14.81
CA GLU A 149 0.32 18.42 -15.76
C GLU A 149 0.86 18.15 -17.16
N ALA A 150 2.14 17.81 -17.26
CA ALA A 150 2.76 17.49 -18.55
C ALA A 150 2.15 16.20 -19.17
N THR A 151 1.80 15.20 -18.35
CA THR A 151 1.11 14.00 -18.81
C THR A 151 -0.28 14.31 -19.37
N LEU A 152 -1.06 15.15 -18.68
CA LEU A 152 -2.39 15.56 -19.17
C LEU A 152 -2.31 16.35 -20.46
N ALA A 153 -1.33 17.26 -20.58
CA ALA A 153 -1.12 18.04 -21.79
C ALA A 153 -0.71 17.16 -22.98
N GLN A 154 0.29 16.26 -22.78
CA GLN A 154 0.77 15.37 -23.84
C GLN A 154 -0.30 14.35 -24.28
N TYR A 155 -1.11 13.87 -23.36
CA TYR A 155 -2.10 12.82 -23.60
C TYR A 155 -3.54 13.35 -23.78
N ALA A 156 -3.71 14.63 -24.08
CA ALA A 156 -5.03 15.25 -24.27
C ALA A 156 -5.87 14.53 -25.34
N THR A 157 -5.23 14.04 -26.41
CA THR A 157 -5.87 13.30 -27.51
C THR A 157 -5.47 11.81 -27.56
N LEU A 158 -5.05 11.24 -26.43
CA LEU A 158 -4.57 9.84 -26.37
C LEU A 158 -5.59 8.82 -26.89
N HIS A 159 -6.88 9.08 -26.72
CA HIS A 159 -7.96 8.21 -27.22
C HIS A 159 -8.04 8.16 -28.75
N GLU A 160 -7.43 9.10 -29.47
CA GLU A 160 -7.38 9.14 -30.93
C GLU A 160 -6.08 8.53 -31.48
N ASN A 161 -4.98 8.61 -30.72
CA ASN A 161 -3.62 8.32 -31.20
C ASN A 161 -2.81 7.42 -30.24
N ALA A 162 -3.44 6.45 -29.59
CA ALA A 162 -2.80 5.64 -28.56
C ALA A 162 -1.57 4.85 -29.03
N GLU A 163 -1.56 4.39 -30.31
CA GLU A 163 -0.49 3.55 -30.86
C GLU A 163 0.82 4.31 -31.13
N THR A 164 0.75 5.63 -31.28
CA THR A 164 1.89 6.49 -31.59
C THR A 164 2.30 7.40 -30.43
N ALA A 165 1.70 7.17 -29.26
CA ALA A 165 1.95 8.01 -28.10
C ALA A 165 3.37 7.79 -27.54
N GLU A 166 4.11 8.88 -27.42
CA GLU A 166 5.40 8.87 -26.71
C GLU A 166 5.21 8.59 -25.22
N PRO A 167 6.24 8.08 -24.52
CA PRO A 167 6.18 7.85 -23.08
C PRO A 167 5.76 9.10 -22.29
N ALA A 168 4.98 8.90 -21.24
CA ALA A 168 4.55 10.01 -20.38
C ALA A 168 5.72 10.73 -19.74
N PRO A 169 5.68 12.07 -19.63
CA PRO A 169 6.68 12.84 -18.91
C PRO A 169 6.81 12.42 -17.45
N ILE A 170 8.04 12.45 -16.94
CA ILE A 170 8.37 12.05 -15.58
C ILE A 170 9.23 13.12 -14.90
N TYR A 171 9.31 13.07 -13.58
CA TYR A 171 10.33 13.81 -12.83
C TYR A 171 11.64 13.00 -12.85
N PRO A 172 12.71 13.48 -13.54
CA PRO A 172 13.96 12.75 -13.65
C PRO A 172 14.58 12.46 -12.28
N GLY A 173 15.01 11.22 -12.07
CA GLY A 173 15.65 10.79 -10.81
C GLY A 173 14.69 10.62 -9.64
N LEU A 174 13.39 10.85 -9.82
CA LEU A 174 12.39 10.69 -8.76
C LEU A 174 11.56 9.42 -9.00
N PHE A 175 11.63 8.50 -8.04
CA PHE A 175 10.97 7.19 -8.10
C PHE A 175 10.03 6.99 -6.92
N MET A 176 9.14 6.03 -7.04
CA MET A 176 8.28 5.60 -5.96
C MET A 176 8.07 4.09 -5.92
N LEU A 177 7.83 3.60 -4.70
CA LEU A 177 7.26 2.29 -4.43
C LEU A 177 6.21 2.46 -3.35
N GLY A 178 4.95 2.19 -3.68
CA GLY A 178 3.86 2.40 -2.72
C GLY A 178 2.55 1.80 -3.15
N ALA A 179 1.49 2.20 -2.46
CA ALA A 179 0.14 1.71 -2.69
C ALA A 179 -0.02 0.18 -2.63
N LEU A 180 0.77 -0.48 -1.77
CA LEU A 180 0.82 -1.94 -1.63
C LEU A 180 -0.48 -2.55 -1.07
N GLY A 181 -1.38 -1.73 -0.53
CA GLY A 181 -2.68 -2.16 -0.01
C GLY A 181 -2.57 -3.21 1.09
N SER A 182 -3.39 -4.25 0.98
CA SER A 182 -3.43 -5.37 1.93
C SER A 182 -2.49 -6.53 1.59
N ARG A 183 -1.81 -6.48 0.42
CA ARG A 183 -0.96 -7.58 -0.08
C ARG A 183 0.52 -7.22 -0.12
N GLY A 184 0.94 -6.25 0.69
CA GLY A 184 2.30 -5.73 0.68
C GLY A 184 3.37 -6.79 0.92
N LEU A 185 3.16 -7.71 1.85
CA LEU A 185 4.12 -8.78 2.13
C LEU A 185 4.37 -9.71 0.93
N CYS A 186 3.35 -9.92 0.08
CA CYS A 186 3.49 -10.75 -1.13
C CYS A 186 4.06 -9.97 -2.31
N SER A 187 3.70 -8.69 -2.46
CA SER A 187 4.02 -7.91 -3.66
C SER A 187 5.26 -7.03 -3.52
N ALA A 188 5.62 -6.61 -2.30
CA ALA A 188 6.72 -5.67 -2.09
C ALA A 188 8.11 -6.19 -2.54
N PRO A 189 8.48 -7.47 -2.32
CA PRO A 189 9.78 -7.97 -2.78
C PRO A 189 9.93 -7.88 -4.31
N LEU A 190 8.94 -8.34 -5.07
CA LEU A 190 8.97 -8.26 -6.53
C LEU A 190 8.87 -6.80 -7.02
N ALA A 191 8.07 -5.98 -6.36
CA ALA A 191 7.96 -4.55 -6.67
C ALA A 191 9.29 -3.80 -6.43
N ALA A 192 10.04 -4.18 -5.41
CA ALA A 192 11.36 -3.64 -5.13
C ALA A 192 12.39 -4.07 -6.19
N GLU A 193 12.32 -5.33 -6.65
CA GLU A 193 13.17 -5.84 -7.74
C GLU A 193 12.91 -5.08 -9.04
N VAL A 194 11.64 -4.87 -9.40
CA VAL A 194 11.26 -4.04 -10.56
C VAL A 194 11.83 -2.64 -10.44
N LEU A 195 11.71 -2.02 -9.27
CA LEU A 195 12.22 -0.67 -9.06
C LEU A 195 13.74 -0.61 -9.17
N ALA A 196 14.44 -1.56 -8.55
CA ALA A 196 15.89 -1.66 -8.62
C ALA A 196 16.39 -1.83 -10.06
N ALA A 197 15.77 -2.73 -10.82
CA ALA A 197 16.09 -2.94 -12.23
C ALA A 197 15.86 -1.67 -13.09
N GLN A 198 14.76 -0.93 -12.84
CA GLN A 198 14.52 0.36 -13.52
C GLN A 198 15.62 1.40 -13.20
N MET A 199 16.00 1.50 -11.93
CA MET A 199 17.02 2.46 -11.49
C MET A 199 18.42 2.13 -12.00
N SER A 200 18.75 0.84 -12.10
CA SER A 200 20.05 0.33 -12.59
C SER A 200 20.08 0.13 -14.10
N GLN A 201 18.98 0.36 -14.82
CA GLN A 201 18.84 0.10 -16.25
C GLN A 201 19.09 -1.38 -16.63
N GLU A 202 18.72 -2.28 -15.75
CA GLU A 202 18.81 -3.72 -15.94
C GLU A 202 17.54 -4.28 -16.64
N PRO A 203 17.60 -5.51 -17.19
CA PRO A 203 16.41 -6.18 -17.72
C PRO A 203 15.32 -6.28 -16.66
N LEU A 204 14.10 -5.87 -17.02
CA LEU A 204 12.97 -5.89 -16.10
C LEU A 204 12.43 -7.33 -15.93
N PRO A 205 12.12 -7.75 -14.68
CA PRO A 205 11.73 -9.14 -14.37
C PRO A 205 10.27 -9.47 -14.72
N LEU A 206 9.55 -8.56 -15.38
CA LEU A 206 8.13 -8.68 -15.71
C LEU A 206 7.86 -8.29 -17.17
N ASP A 207 6.78 -8.81 -17.73
CA ASP A 207 6.30 -8.45 -19.05
C ASP A 207 5.76 -6.99 -19.11
N ALA A 208 5.68 -6.45 -20.33
CA ALA A 208 5.29 -5.06 -20.56
C ALA A 208 3.87 -4.74 -20.06
N VAL A 209 2.94 -5.70 -20.14
CA VAL A 209 1.54 -5.50 -19.70
C VAL A 209 1.48 -5.38 -18.19
N THR A 210 2.18 -6.25 -17.48
CA THR A 210 2.29 -6.21 -16.02
C THR A 210 2.99 -4.93 -15.56
N LEU A 211 4.09 -4.53 -16.20
CA LEU A 211 4.80 -3.28 -15.90
C LEU A 211 3.91 -2.05 -16.11
N ALA A 212 3.15 -1.99 -17.20
CA ALA A 212 2.16 -0.94 -17.43
C ALA A 212 1.08 -0.91 -16.33
N GLY A 213 0.70 -2.08 -15.82
CA GLY A 213 -0.22 -2.23 -14.69
C GLY A 213 0.34 -1.75 -13.36
N LEU A 214 1.67 -1.61 -13.21
CA LEU A 214 2.33 -1.12 -12.01
C LEU A 214 2.71 0.37 -12.10
N ASN A 215 2.69 0.94 -13.31
CA ASN A 215 3.10 2.33 -13.53
C ASN A 215 2.23 3.31 -12.71
N PRO A 216 2.83 4.30 -12.03
CA PRO A 216 2.08 5.27 -11.24
C PRO A 216 1.01 6.06 -11.99
N ASN A 217 1.21 6.32 -13.30
CA ASN A 217 0.23 7.06 -14.12
C ASN A 217 -0.92 6.19 -14.68
N ARG A 218 -0.89 4.88 -14.52
CA ARG A 218 -1.82 3.93 -15.18
C ARG A 218 -3.30 4.28 -15.04
N LEU A 219 -3.71 4.83 -13.90
CA LEU A 219 -5.11 5.17 -13.66
C LEU A 219 -5.53 6.44 -14.41
N TRP A 220 -4.59 7.37 -14.64
CA TRP A 220 -4.80 8.54 -15.50
C TRP A 220 -4.88 8.09 -16.96
N VAL A 221 -3.91 7.32 -17.41
CA VAL A 221 -3.86 6.78 -18.78
C VAL A 221 -5.12 6.00 -19.13
N ARG A 222 -5.62 5.14 -18.23
CA ARG A 222 -6.90 4.42 -18.42
C ARG A 222 -8.12 5.34 -18.61
N LYS A 223 -8.11 6.54 -18.02
CA LYS A 223 -9.18 7.53 -18.23
C LYS A 223 -8.98 8.25 -19.57
N LEU A 224 -7.76 8.70 -19.85
CA LEU A 224 -7.42 9.43 -21.07
C LEU A 224 -7.67 8.58 -22.32
N LEU A 225 -7.34 7.29 -22.33
CA LEU A 225 -7.67 6.34 -23.38
C LEU A 225 -9.19 6.22 -23.67
N LYS A 226 -10.04 6.58 -22.70
CA LYS A 226 -11.50 6.58 -22.83
C LYS A 226 -12.07 7.98 -23.12
N GLY A 227 -11.22 8.96 -23.40
CA GLY A 227 -11.63 10.35 -23.58
C GLY A 227 -12.24 10.97 -22.31
N LYS A 228 -11.89 10.47 -21.12
CA LYS A 228 -12.45 10.93 -19.85
C LYS A 228 -11.48 11.84 -19.12
N ALA A 229 -12.01 12.89 -18.51
CA ALA A 229 -11.22 13.79 -17.67
C ALA A 229 -10.60 13.03 -16.47
N VAL A 230 -9.36 13.37 -16.18
CA VAL A 230 -8.68 12.96 -14.97
C VAL A 230 -9.00 13.99 -13.89
N LYS A 231 -9.63 13.54 -12.82
CA LYS A 231 -9.91 14.32 -11.61
C LYS A 231 -9.12 13.76 -10.46
#